data_5950d0391bee4974e986779b34f9e9f0
#
_entry.id   5950d0391bee4974e986779b34f9e9f0
#
_cell.length_a   1.000
_cell.length_b   1.000
_cell.length_c   1.000
_cell.angle_alpha   90.00
_cell.angle_beta   90.00
_cell.angle_gamma   90.00
#
_symmetry.space_group_name_H-M   'P 1'
#
loop_
_entity.id
_entity.type
_entity.pdbx_description
1 polymer ?
#
loop_
_entity_poly.entity_id
_entity_poly.type
_entity_poly.pdbx_seq_one_letter_code
_entity_poly.pdbx_strand_id
1 'polypeptide(L)'
;MAEQPLKDIIVVMRDTGMRNARELYCMRVENMDFDAGTIFTPDSKTESGRRFIPVSSRVKQILEARTARRSEGWVWMSRYKGKYIGEGMVYRQGMRARQAAGLPRELVLYCARHDFGTFVLAKTGNLKAVMNAMGHGDVRSAMIYQHPEGEIIRNALNARHISRPTVPNDNQVTA
;
A
#
# COMPACT_ATOMS: atom_id res chain seq x y z
N MET A 1 14.00 18.42 -4.57
CA MET A 1 14.04 16.94 -4.70
C MET A 1 14.09 16.32 -3.32
N ALA A 2 13.29 15.27 -3.03
CA ALA A 2 13.32 14.63 -1.71
C ALA A 2 14.64 13.92 -1.48
N GLU A 3 15.23 14.10 -0.27
CA GLU A 3 16.47 13.45 0.12
C GLU A 3 16.25 11.99 0.50
N GLN A 4 17.30 11.17 0.39
CA GLN A 4 17.32 9.85 0.98
C GLN A 4 17.42 9.96 2.52
N PRO A 5 16.65 9.20 3.32
CA PRO A 5 15.77 8.06 2.95
C PRO A 5 14.32 8.44 2.64
N LEU A 6 13.93 9.72 2.69
CA LEU A 6 12.53 10.15 2.52
C LEU A 6 11.92 9.66 1.21
N LYS A 7 12.67 9.71 0.11
CA LYS A 7 12.20 9.25 -1.21
C LYS A 7 11.76 7.78 -1.16
N ASP A 8 12.57 6.94 -0.58
CA ASP A 8 12.28 5.50 -0.48
C ASP A 8 11.12 5.23 0.47
N ILE A 9 11.06 5.96 1.59
CA ILE A 9 9.95 5.89 2.55
C ILE A 9 8.62 6.21 1.88
N ILE A 10 8.56 7.26 1.05
CA ILE A 10 7.35 7.63 0.31
C ILE A 10 6.92 6.51 -0.63
N VAL A 11 7.86 5.94 -1.39
CA VAL A 11 7.56 4.86 -2.35
C VAL A 11 7.07 3.61 -1.61
N VAL A 12 7.78 3.18 -0.56
CA VAL A 12 7.38 2.00 0.22
C VAL A 12 6.02 2.20 0.86
N MET A 13 5.75 3.37 1.44
CA MET A 13 4.46 3.66 2.06
C MET A 13 3.31 3.68 1.04
N ARG A 14 3.55 4.25 -0.13
CA ARG A 14 2.59 4.32 -1.22
C ARG A 14 2.24 2.95 -1.79
N ASP A 15 3.20 2.01 -1.82
CA ASP A 15 3.00 0.68 -2.41
C ASP A 15 2.62 -0.41 -1.40
N THR A 16 2.67 -0.11 -0.10
CA THR A 16 2.36 -1.09 0.95
C THR A 16 1.21 -0.66 1.84
N GLY A 17 0.88 0.63 1.85
CA GLY A 17 -0.12 1.19 2.75
C GLY A 17 0.24 1.09 4.24
N MET A 18 1.51 0.83 4.60
CA MET A 18 1.95 0.71 5.99
C MET A 18 1.75 2.02 6.78
N ARG A 19 1.52 1.89 8.08
CA ARG A 19 1.52 3.04 9.00
C ARG A 19 2.96 3.52 9.22
N ASN A 20 3.18 4.84 9.11
CA ASN A 20 4.53 5.41 9.18
C ASN A 20 5.29 5.06 10.48
N ALA A 21 4.80 5.51 11.64
CA ALA A 21 5.54 5.42 12.90
C ALA A 21 5.62 3.99 13.47
N ARG A 22 4.55 3.21 13.34
CA ARG A 22 4.42 1.91 14.01
C ARG A 22 4.83 0.71 13.15
N GLU A 23 4.80 0.84 11.83
CA GLU A 23 5.08 -0.27 10.93
C GLU A 23 6.31 0.05 10.06
N LEU A 24 6.27 1.18 9.36
CA LEU A 24 7.29 1.51 8.37
C LEU A 24 8.63 1.87 8.99
N TYR A 25 8.68 2.82 9.95
CA TYR A 25 9.96 3.30 10.50
C TYR A 25 10.67 2.24 11.34
N CYS A 26 9.92 1.41 12.06
CA CYS A 26 10.45 0.31 12.87
C CYS A 26 10.48 -1.04 12.14
N MET A 27 10.49 -1.02 10.81
CA MET A 27 10.60 -2.21 9.98
C MET A 27 11.95 -2.90 10.21
N ARG A 28 11.93 -4.23 10.38
CA ARG A 28 13.11 -5.05 10.59
C ARG A 28 13.37 -5.95 9.39
N VAL A 29 14.63 -6.22 9.14
CA VAL A 29 15.08 -7.04 8.00
C VAL A 29 14.58 -8.48 8.12
N GLU A 30 14.62 -9.04 9.33
CA GLU A 30 14.15 -10.40 9.64
C GLU A 30 12.65 -10.64 9.44
N ASN A 31 11.88 -9.56 9.25
CA ASN A 31 10.46 -9.63 8.93
C ASN A 31 10.18 -9.61 7.42
N MET A 32 11.20 -9.70 6.57
CA MET A 32 11.08 -9.68 5.12
C MET A 32 11.37 -11.05 4.55
N ASP A 33 10.49 -11.49 3.68
CA ASP A 33 10.71 -12.62 2.80
C ASP A 33 10.85 -12.10 1.37
N PHE A 34 12.10 -12.02 0.89
CA PHE A 34 12.39 -11.52 -0.45
C PHE A 34 12.03 -12.54 -1.52
N ASP A 35 12.01 -13.84 -1.23
CA ASP A 35 11.64 -14.87 -2.19
C ASP A 35 10.12 -14.89 -2.37
N ALA A 36 9.36 -14.88 -1.29
CA ALA A 36 7.90 -14.75 -1.33
C ALA A 36 7.44 -13.33 -1.70
N GLY A 37 8.31 -12.32 -1.66
CA GLY A 37 7.98 -10.92 -1.92
C GLY A 37 6.99 -10.35 -0.90
N THR A 38 7.20 -10.64 0.40
CA THR A 38 6.31 -10.21 1.47
C THR A 38 7.04 -9.57 2.65
N ILE A 39 6.33 -8.72 3.39
CA ILE A 39 6.77 -8.14 4.66
C ILE A 39 5.78 -8.55 5.74
N PHE A 40 6.25 -9.10 6.84
CA PHE A 40 5.45 -9.35 8.03
C PHE A 40 5.46 -8.14 8.97
N THR A 41 4.29 -7.75 9.46
CA THR A 41 4.13 -6.69 10.47
C THR A 41 3.75 -7.32 11.82
N PRO A 42 4.71 -7.55 12.74
CA PRO A 42 4.46 -8.24 14.01
C PRO A 42 3.76 -7.34 15.04
N ASP A 43 4.14 -6.06 15.09
CA ASP A 43 3.68 -5.12 16.11
C ASP A 43 2.46 -4.36 15.65
N SER A 44 1.29 -4.85 16.01
CA SER A 44 0.05 -4.13 15.83
C SER A 44 -0.75 -4.08 17.11
N LYS A 45 -1.40 -2.94 17.36
CA LYS A 45 -2.32 -2.75 18.47
C LYS A 45 -3.52 -3.70 18.41
N THR A 46 -3.82 -4.24 17.24
CA THR A 46 -4.95 -5.14 16.98
C THR A 46 -4.46 -6.38 16.24
N GLU A 47 -5.14 -7.50 16.44
CA GLU A 47 -4.84 -8.76 15.74
C GLU A 47 -4.89 -8.59 14.21
N SER A 48 -5.83 -7.80 13.70
CA SER A 48 -5.95 -7.46 12.27
C SER A 48 -4.77 -6.66 11.70
N GLY A 49 -3.94 -6.10 12.57
CA GLY A 49 -2.73 -5.41 12.14
C GLY A 49 -1.54 -6.34 11.91
N ARG A 50 -1.56 -7.54 12.49
CA ARG A 50 -0.57 -8.60 12.21
C ARG A 50 -0.90 -9.22 10.87
N ARG A 51 -0.06 -8.97 9.88
CA ARG A 51 -0.34 -9.40 8.50
C ARG A 51 0.91 -9.50 7.67
N PHE A 52 0.82 -10.28 6.60
CA PHE A 52 1.79 -10.26 5.51
C PHE A 52 1.34 -9.24 4.46
N ILE A 53 2.25 -8.38 4.05
CA ILE A 53 2.03 -7.35 3.05
C ILE A 53 2.80 -7.75 1.80
N PRO A 54 2.15 -8.00 0.65
CA PRO A 54 2.85 -8.22 -0.60
C PRO A 54 3.53 -6.92 -1.06
N VAL A 55 4.72 -7.04 -1.64
CA VAL A 55 5.48 -5.89 -2.11
C VAL A 55 5.61 -5.88 -3.63
N SER A 56 5.56 -4.68 -4.20
CA SER A 56 5.86 -4.48 -5.62
C SER A 56 7.34 -4.72 -5.92
N SER A 57 7.68 -5.02 -7.19
CA SER A 57 9.06 -5.21 -7.62
C SER A 57 9.96 -4.02 -7.26
N ARG A 58 9.44 -2.78 -7.38
CA ARG A 58 10.22 -1.58 -7.02
C ARG A 58 10.44 -1.45 -5.51
N VAL A 59 9.47 -1.86 -4.68
CA VAL A 59 9.65 -1.90 -3.22
C VAL A 59 10.67 -2.95 -2.85
N LYS A 60 10.62 -4.15 -3.45
CA LYS A 60 11.61 -5.20 -3.27
C LYS A 60 13.02 -4.67 -3.55
N GLN A 61 13.26 -4.05 -4.71
CA GLN A 61 14.54 -3.46 -5.09
C GLN A 61 15.04 -2.41 -4.08
N ILE A 62 14.16 -1.53 -3.61
CA ILE A 62 14.52 -0.52 -2.59
C ILE A 62 14.95 -1.20 -1.30
N LEU A 63 14.21 -2.20 -0.84
CA LEU A 63 14.50 -2.88 0.42
C LEU A 63 15.76 -3.72 0.34
N GLU A 64 16.00 -4.44 -0.76
CA GLU A 64 17.25 -5.18 -1.02
C GLU A 64 18.46 -4.24 -0.99
N ALA A 65 18.38 -3.10 -1.69
CA ALA A 65 19.45 -2.12 -1.69
C ALA A 65 19.73 -1.53 -0.29
N ARG A 66 18.67 -1.28 0.49
CA ARG A 66 18.80 -0.71 1.84
C ARG A 66 19.33 -1.69 2.87
N THR A 67 18.98 -2.95 2.74
CA THR A 67 19.44 -3.97 3.69
C THR A 67 20.83 -4.45 3.37
N ALA A 68 21.32 -4.23 2.16
CA ALA A 68 22.64 -4.69 1.69
C ALA A 68 22.89 -6.18 2.05
N ARG A 69 21.86 -7.00 1.89
CA ARG A 69 21.85 -8.44 2.23
C ARG A 69 22.07 -8.76 3.72
N ARG A 70 21.87 -7.79 4.60
CA ARG A 70 21.83 -8.07 6.04
C ARG A 70 20.66 -9.02 6.36
N SER A 71 20.86 -9.93 7.31
CA SER A 71 19.83 -10.85 7.76
C SER A 71 18.97 -10.31 8.91
N GLU A 72 19.44 -9.25 9.58
CA GLU A 72 18.76 -8.69 10.76
C GLU A 72 18.97 -7.19 10.93
N GLY A 73 18.20 -6.60 11.82
CA GLY A 73 18.30 -5.20 12.23
C GLY A 73 17.28 -4.28 11.56
N TRP A 74 17.41 -2.99 11.77
CA TRP A 74 16.48 -1.98 11.25
C TRP A 74 16.72 -1.72 9.76
N VAL A 75 15.67 -1.69 8.97
CA VAL A 75 15.73 -1.29 7.54
C VAL A 75 16.09 0.18 7.42
N TRP A 76 15.44 1.01 8.21
CA TRP A 76 15.63 2.46 8.26
C TRP A 76 16.53 2.82 9.43
N MET A 77 17.83 2.66 9.26
CA MET A 77 18.77 2.95 10.33
C MET A 77 18.88 4.46 10.61
N SER A 78 18.95 4.79 11.89
CA SER A 78 19.30 6.12 12.37
C SER A 78 20.81 6.35 12.28
N ARG A 79 21.24 7.62 12.34
CA ARG A 79 22.65 7.98 12.58
C ARG A 79 23.15 7.53 13.97
N TYR A 80 22.21 7.33 14.89
CA TYR A 80 22.53 6.83 16.23
C TYR A 80 22.54 5.30 16.22
N LYS A 81 23.68 4.71 16.60
CA LYS A 81 23.89 3.25 16.61
C LYS A 81 22.75 2.52 17.35
N GLY A 82 22.25 1.46 16.75
CA GLY A 82 21.23 0.58 17.34
C GLY A 82 19.79 1.11 17.29
N LYS A 83 19.55 2.28 16.70
CA LYS A 83 18.22 2.88 16.59
C LYS A 83 17.72 2.93 15.14
N TYR A 84 16.42 2.87 14.98
CA TYR A 84 15.78 3.17 13.69
C TYR A 84 15.58 4.68 13.52
N ILE A 85 15.22 5.08 12.31
CA ILE A 85 15.00 6.49 11.95
C ILE A 85 13.87 7.10 12.80
N GLY A 86 14.13 8.26 13.39
CA GLY A 86 13.13 8.95 14.21
C GLY A 86 12.08 9.68 13.36
N GLU A 87 10.82 9.61 13.79
CA GLU A 87 9.69 10.27 13.13
C GLU A 87 9.95 11.77 12.88
N GLY A 88 10.50 12.49 13.86
CA GLY A 88 10.83 13.92 13.74
C GLY A 88 11.85 14.23 12.65
N MET A 89 12.75 13.30 12.33
CA MET A 89 13.69 13.50 11.22
C MET A 89 12.98 13.39 9.87
N VAL A 90 12.17 12.35 9.70
CA VAL A 90 11.39 12.14 8.46
C VAL A 90 10.39 13.28 8.26
N TYR A 91 9.73 13.72 9.33
CA TYR A 91 8.82 14.87 9.29
C TYR A 91 9.51 16.14 8.79
N ARG A 92 10.69 16.48 9.34
CA ARG A 92 11.46 17.67 8.91
C ARG A 92 11.91 17.56 7.44
N GLN A 93 12.35 16.39 7.00
CA GLN A 93 12.69 16.16 5.59
C GLN A 93 11.47 16.33 4.69
N GLY A 94 10.32 15.76 5.10
CA GLY A 94 9.05 15.90 4.39
C GLY A 94 8.61 17.35 4.24
N MET A 95 8.66 18.12 5.33
CA MET A 95 8.34 19.56 5.28
C MET A 95 9.22 20.32 4.30
N ARG A 96 10.54 20.14 4.38
CA ARG A 96 11.50 20.82 3.48
C ARG A 96 11.26 20.45 2.02
N ALA A 97 11.08 19.15 1.73
CA ALA A 97 10.82 18.67 0.37
C ALA A 97 9.50 19.23 -0.19
N ARG A 98 8.45 19.28 0.63
CA ARG A 98 7.16 19.84 0.25
C ARG A 98 7.25 21.33 -0.05
N GLN A 99 7.90 22.11 0.83
CA GLN A 99 8.11 23.55 0.64
C GLN A 99 8.92 23.83 -0.63
N ALA A 100 10.02 23.10 -0.84
CA ALA A 100 10.86 23.25 -2.02
C ALA A 100 10.12 22.89 -3.34
N ALA A 101 9.11 22.01 -3.27
CA ALA A 101 8.29 21.64 -4.41
C ALA A 101 7.03 22.51 -4.59
N GLY A 102 6.81 23.52 -3.76
CA GLY A 102 5.61 24.36 -3.81
C GLY A 102 4.29 23.62 -3.56
N LEU A 103 4.34 22.50 -2.84
CA LEU A 103 3.18 21.64 -2.63
C LEU A 103 2.32 22.11 -1.43
N PRO A 104 0.99 21.84 -1.45
CA PRO A 104 0.07 22.24 -0.40
C PRO A 104 0.48 21.76 1.00
N ARG A 105 0.14 22.54 2.01
CA ARG A 105 0.50 22.25 3.40
C ARG A 105 -0.15 20.98 3.93
N GLU A 106 -1.30 20.63 3.40
CA GLU A 106 -2.11 19.45 3.75
C GLU A 106 -1.52 18.16 3.21
N LEU A 107 -0.62 18.23 2.22
CA LEU A 107 0.07 17.07 1.67
C LEU A 107 1.13 16.58 2.67
N VAL A 108 0.70 15.72 3.58
CA VAL A 108 1.56 15.07 4.57
C VAL A 108 1.92 13.65 4.14
N LEU A 109 2.96 13.08 4.74
CA LEU A 109 3.43 11.74 4.37
C LEU A 109 2.32 10.68 4.47
N TYR A 110 1.40 10.82 5.41
CA TYR A 110 0.26 9.90 5.58
C TYR A 110 -0.68 9.83 4.36
N CYS A 111 -0.67 10.87 3.51
CA CYS A 111 -1.42 10.87 2.25
C CYS A 111 -0.98 9.72 1.32
N ALA A 112 0.28 9.26 1.40
CA ALA A 112 0.76 8.12 0.63
C ALA A 112 0.03 6.81 1.00
N ARG A 113 -0.34 6.64 2.27
CA ARG A 113 -1.17 5.50 2.70
C ARG A 113 -2.62 5.63 2.21
N HIS A 114 -3.18 6.84 2.17
CA HIS A 114 -4.50 7.06 1.57
C HIS A 114 -4.50 6.77 0.07
N ASP A 115 -3.46 7.21 -0.64
CA ASP A 115 -3.28 6.90 -2.06
C ASP A 115 -3.26 5.40 -2.33
N PHE A 116 -2.54 4.61 -1.50
CA PHE A 116 -2.57 3.14 -1.57
C PHE A 116 -3.99 2.58 -1.49
N GLY A 117 -4.77 2.98 -0.46
CA GLY A 117 -6.12 2.48 -0.26
C GLY A 117 -7.05 2.80 -1.43
N THR A 118 -7.03 4.04 -1.89
CA THR A 118 -7.81 4.51 -3.04
C THR A 118 -7.42 3.78 -4.32
N PHE A 119 -6.11 3.66 -4.59
CA PHE A 119 -5.59 2.99 -5.77
C PHE A 119 -5.94 1.51 -5.81
N VAL A 120 -5.72 0.78 -4.72
CA VAL A 120 -6.02 -0.67 -4.65
C VAL A 120 -7.52 -0.90 -4.79
N LEU A 121 -8.36 -0.07 -4.14
CA LEU A 121 -9.81 -0.19 -4.28
C LEU A 121 -10.25 0.05 -5.72
N ALA A 122 -9.76 1.12 -6.35
CA ALA A 122 -10.09 1.45 -7.74
C ALA A 122 -9.68 0.35 -8.74
N LYS A 123 -8.56 -0.34 -8.47
CA LYS A 123 -8.05 -1.42 -9.33
C LYS A 123 -8.71 -2.76 -9.11
N THR A 124 -9.12 -3.06 -7.88
CA THR A 124 -9.63 -4.40 -7.51
C THR A 124 -11.13 -4.44 -7.28
N GLY A 125 -11.77 -3.31 -7.00
CA GLY A 125 -13.16 -3.25 -6.53
C GLY A 125 -13.40 -3.95 -5.19
N ASN A 126 -12.34 -4.43 -4.51
CA ASN A 126 -12.41 -5.30 -3.36
C ASN A 126 -12.03 -4.58 -2.05
N LEU A 127 -13.05 -4.02 -1.37
CA LEU A 127 -12.86 -3.33 -0.10
C LEU A 127 -12.23 -4.24 0.97
N LYS A 128 -12.56 -5.53 0.99
CA LYS A 128 -11.99 -6.49 1.95
C LYS A 128 -10.50 -6.69 1.74
N ALA A 129 -10.05 -6.72 0.48
CA ALA A 129 -8.62 -6.79 0.16
C ALA A 129 -7.89 -5.53 0.67
N VAL A 130 -8.46 -4.34 0.48
CA VAL A 130 -7.91 -3.08 1.02
C VAL A 130 -7.83 -3.11 2.53
N MET A 131 -8.91 -3.54 3.21
CA MET A 131 -8.93 -3.67 4.67
C MET A 131 -7.82 -4.58 5.19
N ASN A 132 -7.67 -5.75 4.59
CA ASN A 132 -6.66 -6.74 4.97
C ASN A 132 -5.25 -6.19 4.73
N ALA A 133 -4.98 -5.62 3.55
CA ALA A 133 -3.67 -5.06 3.20
C ALA A 133 -3.27 -3.90 4.13
N MET A 134 -4.23 -3.05 4.52
CA MET A 134 -3.97 -1.90 5.39
C MET A 134 -4.07 -2.23 6.89
N GLY A 135 -4.52 -3.44 7.27
CA GLY A 135 -4.73 -3.82 8.66
C GLY A 135 -5.85 -3.00 9.34
N HIS A 136 -6.97 -2.80 8.64
CA HIS A 136 -8.17 -2.18 9.19
C HIS A 136 -9.05 -3.26 9.80
N GLY A 137 -9.29 -3.20 11.11
CA GLY A 137 -10.21 -4.10 11.83
C GLY A 137 -11.68 -3.72 11.68
N ASP A 138 -11.98 -2.49 11.25
CA ASP A 138 -13.32 -1.96 11.09
C ASP A 138 -13.56 -1.47 9.66
N VAL A 139 -14.71 -1.85 9.11
CA VAL A 139 -15.15 -1.46 7.75
C VAL A 139 -15.24 0.06 7.62
N ARG A 140 -15.69 0.78 8.65
CA ARG A 140 -15.79 2.25 8.65
C ARG A 140 -14.47 2.93 8.29
N SER A 141 -13.36 2.38 8.77
CA SER A 141 -12.01 2.89 8.48
C SER A 141 -11.62 2.74 7.01
N ALA A 142 -12.24 1.82 6.28
CA ALA A 142 -11.97 1.56 4.87
C ALA A 142 -13.00 2.23 3.95
N MET A 143 -14.18 2.59 4.45
CA MET A 143 -15.22 3.25 3.64
C MET A 143 -14.81 4.62 3.11
N ILE A 144 -13.83 5.28 3.74
CA ILE A 144 -13.26 6.55 3.25
C ILE A 144 -12.64 6.43 1.84
N TYR A 145 -12.34 5.21 1.39
CA TYR A 145 -11.80 4.94 0.04
C TYR A 145 -12.89 4.63 -0.98
N GLN A 146 -14.14 4.43 -0.54
CA GLN A 146 -15.29 4.23 -1.42
C GLN A 146 -15.84 5.58 -1.88
N HIS A 147 -15.67 5.87 -3.16
CA HIS A 147 -16.40 6.95 -3.81
C HIS A 147 -17.56 6.31 -4.58
N PRO A 148 -18.84 6.56 -4.22
CA PRO A 148 -19.97 6.06 -4.96
C PRO A 148 -20.08 6.83 -6.28
N GLU A 149 -19.37 6.39 -7.29
CA GLU A 149 -19.48 6.93 -8.64
C GLU A 149 -20.62 6.20 -9.36
N GLY A 150 -21.73 6.93 -9.62
CA GLY A 150 -22.87 6.40 -10.38
C GLY A 150 -22.48 5.85 -11.76
N GLU A 151 -21.34 6.29 -12.29
CA GLU A 151 -20.77 5.83 -13.55
C GLU A 151 -20.23 4.40 -13.45
N ILE A 152 -19.65 4.00 -12.33
CA ILE A 152 -19.18 2.61 -12.06
C ILE A 152 -20.40 1.67 -12.09
N ILE A 153 -21.50 2.06 -11.44
CA ILE A 153 -22.74 1.29 -11.42
C ILE A 153 -23.32 1.18 -12.83
N ARG A 154 -23.36 2.27 -13.57
CA ARG A 154 -23.84 2.28 -14.95
C ARG A 154 -23.05 1.36 -15.87
N ASN A 155 -21.72 1.40 -15.76
CA ASN A 155 -20.81 0.55 -16.54
C ASN A 155 -21.00 -0.93 -16.19
N ALA A 156 -21.15 -1.26 -14.91
CA ALA A 156 -21.44 -2.62 -14.47
C ALA A 156 -22.78 -3.14 -14.98
N LEU A 157 -23.83 -2.28 -14.99
CA LEU A 157 -25.15 -2.64 -15.54
C LEU A 157 -25.09 -2.84 -17.05
N ASN A 158 -24.39 -1.98 -17.78
CA ASN A 158 -24.22 -2.12 -19.22
C ASN A 158 -23.45 -3.39 -19.60
N ALA A 159 -22.45 -3.79 -18.82
CA ALA A 159 -21.70 -5.03 -19.04
C ALA A 159 -22.59 -6.31 -18.96
N ARG A 160 -23.70 -6.28 -18.21
CA ARG A 160 -24.65 -7.40 -18.16
C ARG A 160 -25.31 -7.74 -19.51
N HIS A 161 -25.45 -6.77 -20.38
CA HIS A 161 -26.06 -6.97 -21.70
C HIS A 161 -25.11 -7.60 -22.71
N ILE A 162 -23.81 -7.54 -22.47
CA ILE A 162 -22.78 -8.08 -23.37
C ILE A 162 -22.50 -9.57 -23.08
N SER A 163 -22.89 -10.06 -21.91
CA SER A 163 -22.51 -11.40 -21.42
C SER A 163 -23.62 -12.48 -21.58
N ARG A 164 -24.61 -12.29 -22.42
CA ARG A 164 -25.50 -13.39 -22.76
C ARG A 164 -24.83 -14.32 -23.78
N PRO A 165 -24.47 -15.58 -23.43
CA PRO A 165 -24.08 -16.54 -24.43
C PRO A 165 -25.31 -16.75 -25.35
N THR A 166 -25.15 -16.57 -26.65
CA THR A 166 -26.08 -17.07 -27.63
C THR A 166 -26.09 -18.59 -27.50
N VAL A 167 -27.16 -19.16 -26.95
CA VAL A 167 -27.40 -20.58 -26.99
C VAL A 167 -27.58 -20.93 -28.49
N PRO A 168 -26.77 -21.84 -29.05
CA PRO A 168 -26.99 -22.30 -30.41
C PRO A 168 -28.40 -22.96 -30.49
N ASN A 169 -29.17 -22.52 -31.44
CA ASN A 169 -30.51 -23.07 -31.69
C ASN A 169 -30.36 -24.40 -32.44
N ASP A 170 -30.26 -25.52 -31.69
CA ASP A 170 -30.24 -26.88 -32.25
C ASP A 170 -31.67 -27.29 -32.71
N ASN A 171 -32.21 -26.55 -33.68
CA ASN A 171 -33.41 -26.98 -34.40
C ASN A 171 -33.16 -27.00 -35.90
N GLN A 172 -32.25 -27.88 -36.35
CA GLN A 172 -32.26 -28.42 -37.70
C GLN A 172 -32.09 -29.95 -37.60
N VAL A 173 -33.13 -30.63 -37.17
CA VAL A 173 -33.33 -32.05 -37.52
C VAL A 173 -34.07 -32.05 -38.83
N THR A 174 -33.36 -32.37 -39.87
CA THR A 174 -33.86 -32.62 -41.23
C THR A 174 -34.74 -33.86 -41.25
N ALA A 175 -35.86 -33.70 -41.92
CA ALA A 175 -36.65 -34.82 -42.47
C ALA A 175 -35.88 -35.50 -43.61
#